data_e8c5e8004e02f0fcb4f97c38a870eed3
#
_entry.id   e8c5e8004e02f0fcb4f97c38a870eed3
#
_cell.length_a   1.000
_cell.length_b   1.000
_cell.length_c   1.000
_cell.angle_alpha   90.00
_cell.angle_beta   90.00
_cell.angle_gamma   90.00
#
_symmetry.space_group_name_H-M   'P 1'
#
loop_
_entity.id
_entity.type
_entity.pdbx_description
1 polymer ?
#
loop_
_entity_poly.entity_id
_entity_poly.type
_entity_poly.pdbx_seq_one_letter_code
_entity_poly.pdbx_strand_id
1 'polypeptide(L)'
;LAARIKDKEPGTKITLVSMGPPQAENALRECLAVGGDKAYLVSGREFGGSDTLATSYILSCAIKKLEELEGKFDIIFCGKQAIDGDTAQVGPEIAEHIGLPQVTYAIEAEAEEDRLVIKKEVEAGFEKVAVSYPCLITVTKPSFDPRFPTIKSKMAAKKAEINVLAYADLEAGMDNERIGLKGSPTKVKKTFTPEVKTSGVKINEPTSEEGAEKLFAILCEDKVF
;
A
#
# COMPACT_ATOMS: atom_id res chain seq x y z
N LEU A 1 -8.48 6.34 -4.54
CA LEU A 1 -9.11 5.70 -5.70
C LEU A 1 -10.41 5.00 -5.30
N ALA A 2 -10.42 4.03 -4.40
CA ALA A 2 -11.62 3.30 -3.98
C ALA A 2 -12.80 4.22 -3.61
N ALA A 3 -12.57 5.26 -2.81
CA ALA A 3 -13.62 6.22 -2.46
C ALA A 3 -14.18 7.00 -3.66
N ARG A 4 -13.38 7.23 -4.71
CA ARG A 4 -13.87 7.86 -5.95
C ARG A 4 -14.71 6.92 -6.80
N ILE A 5 -14.38 5.62 -6.80
CA ILE A 5 -15.24 4.61 -7.43
C ILE A 5 -16.58 4.57 -6.68
N LYS A 6 -16.55 4.51 -5.35
CA LYS A 6 -17.77 4.53 -4.53
C LYS A 6 -18.65 5.76 -4.77
N ASP A 7 -18.07 6.93 -5.05
CA ASP A 7 -18.86 8.14 -5.38
C ASP A 7 -19.58 8.03 -6.73
N LYS A 8 -19.02 7.27 -7.67
CA LYS A 8 -19.59 7.06 -9.01
C LYS A 8 -20.56 5.88 -9.06
N GLU A 9 -20.27 4.83 -8.26
CA GLU A 9 -21.00 3.57 -8.23
C GLU A 9 -21.76 3.41 -6.90
N PRO A 10 -23.04 3.82 -6.84
CA PRO A 10 -23.85 3.67 -5.65
C PRO A 10 -23.98 2.21 -5.22
N GLY A 11 -23.76 1.94 -3.94
CA GLY A 11 -23.78 0.57 -3.40
C GLY A 11 -22.42 -0.07 -3.21
N THR A 12 -21.34 0.55 -3.72
CA THR A 12 -19.96 0.10 -3.44
C THR A 12 -19.67 0.13 -1.93
N LYS A 13 -19.16 -0.99 -1.42
CA LYS A 13 -18.70 -1.13 -0.04
C LYS A 13 -17.17 -1.17 0.00
N ILE A 14 -16.58 -0.47 0.96
CA ILE A 14 -15.14 -0.43 1.15
C ILE A 14 -14.79 -1.06 2.50
N THR A 15 -14.22 -2.26 2.46
CA THR A 15 -13.68 -2.95 3.63
C THR A 15 -12.18 -2.67 3.72
N LEU A 16 -11.74 -2.18 4.86
CA LEU A 16 -10.35 -1.86 5.14
C LEU A 16 -9.70 -3.01 5.91
N VAL A 17 -8.49 -3.37 5.54
CA VAL A 17 -7.68 -4.33 6.29
C VAL A 17 -6.26 -3.80 6.45
N SER A 18 -5.70 -3.98 7.64
CA SER A 18 -4.30 -3.68 7.92
C SER A 18 -3.74 -4.74 8.84
N MET A 19 -2.48 -5.14 8.63
CA MET A 19 -1.75 -6.02 9.53
C MET A 19 -0.75 -5.21 10.33
N GLY A 20 -0.77 -5.40 11.65
CA GLY A 20 0.17 -4.66 12.49
C GLY A 20 -0.15 -4.77 13.98
N PRO A 21 0.66 -4.09 14.81
CA PRO A 21 0.39 -3.97 16.24
C PRO A 21 -0.89 -3.14 16.50
N PRO A 22 -1.42 -3.13 17.73
CA PRO A 22 -2.66 -2.40 18.04
C PRO A 22 -2.69 -0.93 17.58
N GLN A 23 -1.53 -0.26 17.54
CA GLN A 23 -1.42 1.14 17.08
C GLN A 23 -1.80 1.33 15.61
N ALA A 24 -1.75 0.27 14.77
CA ALA A 24 -2.16 0.33 13.37
C ALA A 24 -3.67 0.63 13.20
N GLU A 25 -4.46 0.48 14.27
CA GLU A 25 -5.85 0.91 14.32
C GLU A 25 -6.02 2.39 13.96
N ASN A 26 -5.06 3.25 14.30
CA ASN A 26 -5.14 4.67 13.98
C ASN A 26 -5.21 4.93 12.46
N ALA A 27 -4.43 4.20 11.67
CA ALA A 27 -4.46 4.30 10.22
C ALA A 27 -5.81 3.84 9.64
N LEU A 28 -6.40 2.78 10.20
CA LEU A 28 -7.73 2.31 9.80
C LEU A 28 -8.80 3.37 10.09
N ARG A 29 -8.72 4.06 11.24
CA ARG A 29 -9.64 5.15 11.59
C ARG A 29 -9.52 6.34 10.65
N GLU A 30 -8.31 6.69 10.22
CA GLU A 30 -8.10 7.73 9.20
C GLU A 30 -8.75 7.34 7.88
N CYS A 31 -8.61 6.09 7.45
CA CYS A 31 -9.22 5.58 6.22
C CYS A 31 -10.76 5.51 6.32
N LEU A 32 -11.33 5.13 7.48
CA LEU A 32 -12.77 5.21 7.72
C LEU A 32 -13.29 6.64 7.60
N ALA A 33 -12.52 7.63 8.07
CA ALA A 33 -12.92 9.03 8.01
C ALA A 33 -13.02 9.58 6.58
N VAL A 34 -12.37 8.95 5.60
CA VAL A 34 -12.34 9.38 4.19
C VAL A 34 -13.13 8.49 3.24
N GLY A 35 -13.85 7.48 3.73
CA GLY A 35 -14.78 6.71 2.88
C GLY A 35 -14.85 5.21 3.10
N GLY A 36 -14.04 4.63 3.99
CA GLY A 36 -14.18 3.23 4.41
C GLY A 36 -15.50 2.98 5.14
N ASP A 37 -16.05 1.79 5.02
CA ASP A 37 -17.30 1.37 5.68
C ASP A 37 -17.04 0.47 6.87
N LYS A 38 -16.12 -0.48 6.73
CA LYS A 38 -15.71 -1.42 7.77
C LYS A 38 -14.19 -1.49 7.85
N ALA A 39 -13.67 -1.86 9.01
CA ALA A 39 -12.24 -1.99 9.21
C ALA A 39 -11.89 -3.22 10.04
N TYR A 40 -10.83 -3.88 9.63
CA TYR A 40 -10.28 -5.08 10.25
C TYR A 40 -8.78 -4.91 10.49
N LEU A 41 -8.37 -5.21 11.71
CA LEU A 41 -6.96 -5.22 12.09
C LEU A 41 -6.51 -6.68 12.25
N VAL A 42 -5.60 -7.13 11.41
CA VAL A 42 -4.93 -8.43 11.56
C VAL A 42 -3.79 -8.25 12.57
N SER A 43 -3.93 -8.81 13.76
CA SER A 43 -2.97 -8.58 14.83
C SER A 43 -2.79 -9.82 15.69
N GLY A 44 -1.52 -10.18 15.93
CA GLY A 44 -1.12 -11.31 16.75
C GLY A 44 0.40 -11.33 16.94
N ARG A 45 0.87 -11.91 18.03
CA ARG A 45 2.30 -12.10 18.29
C ARG A 45 2.94 -13.03 17.27
N GLU A 46 2.17 -13.97 16.77
CA GLU A 46 2.54 -14.98 15.78
C GLU A 46 2.93 -14.34 14.44
N PHE A 47 2.36 -13.17 14.14
CA PHE A 47 2.62 -12.41 12.91
C PHE A 47 3.85 -11.49 13.01
N GLY A 48 4.40 -11.34 14.22
CA GLY A 48 5.52 -10.44 14.46
C GLY A 48 6.79 -10.87 13.73
N GLY A 49 7.49 -9.87 13.14
CA GLY A 49 8.73 -10.08 12.40
C GLY A 49 8.57 -10.70 11.00
N SER A 50 7.34 -10.73 10.47
CA SER A 50 7.06 -11.14 9.09
C SER A 50 7.74 -10.21 8.10
N ASP A 51 8.42 -10.77 7.11
CA ASP A 51 8.86 -10.05 5.92
C ASP A 51 7.72 -9.94 4.89
N THR A 52 7.99 -9.52 3.66
CA THR A 52 6.97 -9.34 2.61
C THR A 52 6.26 -10.64 2.29
N LEU A 53 6.99 -11.76 2.18
CA LEU A 53 6.43 -13.06 1.83
C LEU A 53 5.47 -13.58 2.91
N ALA A 54 5.88 -13.53 4.17
CA ALA A 54 5.03 -13.94 5.28
C ALA A 54 3.85 -12.97 5.47
N THR A 55 4.07 -11.66 5.30
CA THR A 55 3.00 -10.64 5.39
C THR A 55 1.94 -10.84 4.31
N SER A 56 2.34 -11.03 3.07
CA SER A 56 1.41 -11.25 1.94
C SER A 56 0.62 -12.53 2.11
N TYR A 57 1.25 -13.59 2.62
CA TYR A 57 0.56 -14.84 2.92
C TYR A 57 -0.49 -14.66 4.03
N ILE A 58 -0.14 -14.02 5.15
CA ILE A 58 -1.08 -13.75 6.25
C ILE A 58 -2.26 -12.90 5.75
N LEU A 59 -1.98 -11.83 4.98
CA LEU A 59 -3.02 -10.99 4.42
C LEU A 59 -3.90 -11.74 3.40
N SER A 60 -3.34 -12.66 2.63
CA SER A 60 -4.13 -13.50 1.72
C SER A 60 -5.11 -14.42 2.47
N CYS A 61 -4.67 -14.98 3.60
CA CYS A 61 -5.55 -15.75 4.50
C CYS A 61 -6.64 -14.86 5.12
N ALA A 62 -6.27 -13.65 5.55
CA ALA A 62 -7.22 -12.69 6.09
C ALA A 62 -8.25 -12.26 5.05
N ILE A 63 -7.84 -11.99 3.79
CA ILE A 63 -8.76 -11.65 2.70
C ILE A 63 -9.76 -12.79 2.46
N LYS A 64 -9.30 -14.04 2.39
CA LYS A 64 -10.20 -15.21 2.26
C LYS A 64 -11.21 -15.28 3.42
N LYS A 65 -10.76 -15.03 4.64
CA LYS A 65 -11.64 -14.97 5.82
C LYS A 65 -12.64 -13.85 5.73
N LEU A 66 -12.21 -12.67 5.27
CA LEU A 66 -13.08 -11.52 5.07
C LEU A 66 -14.12 -11.77 3.95
N GLU A 67 -13.78 -12.50 2.90
CA GLU A 67 -14.75 -12.93 1.89
C GLU A 67 -15.84 -13.87 2.45
N GLU A 68 -15.52 -14.68 3.45
CA GLU A 68 -16.53 -15.48 4.15
C GLU A 68 -17.50 -14.62 4.98
N LEU A 69 -16.98 -13.54 5.58
CA LEU A 69 -17.74 -12.67 6.48
C LEU A 69 -18.53 -11.56 5.74
N GLU A 70 -17.95 -11.00 4.68
CA GLU A 70 -18.43 -9.78 4.01
C GLU A 70 -18.96 -10.04 2.59
N GLY A 71 -18.67 -11.21 2.03
CA GLY A 71 -18.90 -11.52 0.62
C GLY A 71 -17.65 -11.29 -0.24
N LYS A 72 -17.72 -11.72 -1.51
CA LYS A 72 -16.61 -11.61 -2.44
C LYS A 72 -16.22 -10.16 -2.72
N PHE A 73 -14.93 -9.94 -2.91
CA PHE A 73 -14.39 -8.64 -3.29
C PHE A 73 -14.12 -8.60 -4.80
N ASP A 74 -14.64 -7.56 -5.46
CA ASP A 74 -14.40 -7.34 -6.87
C ASP A 74 -13.01 -6.74 -7.12
N ILE A 75 -12.57 -5.86 -6.22
CA ILE A 75 -11.28 -5.16 -6.36
C ILE A 75 -10.55 -5.11 -5.01
N ILE A 76 -9.28 -5.50 -5.03
CA ILE A 76 -8.37 -5.31 -3.90
C ILE A 76 -7.41 -4.17 -4.22
N PHE A 77 -7.42 -3.13 -3.39
CA PHE A 77 -6.51 -1.99 -3.50
C PHE A 77 -5.39 -2.12 -2.49
N CYS A 78 -4.15 -2.08 -2.96
CA CYS A 78 -2.96 -1.98 -2.12
C CYS A 78 -2.20 -0.69 -2.41
N GLY A 79 -1.49 -0.15 -1.43
CA GLY A 79 -0.46 0.85 -1.69
C GLY A 79 0.69 0.24 -2.51
N LYS A 80 1.45 1.08 -3.22
CA LYS A 80 2.65 0.64 -3.96
C LYS A 80 3.60 -0.10 -3.03
N GLN A 81 3.91 0.48 -1.87
CA GLN A 81 4.92 -0.03 -0.93
C GLN A 81 4.76 0.62 0.44
N ALA A 82 5.31 -0.01 1.47
CA ALA A 82 5.48 0.58 2.78
C ALA A 82 6.76 1.44 2.80
N ILE A 83 6.76 2.52 3.58
CA ILE A 83 7.86 3.48 3.63
C ILE A 83 9.10 2.93 4.35
N ASP A 84 8.92 1.96 5.22
CA ASP A 84 9.98 1.33 6.01
C ASP A 84 10.73 0.23 5.24
N GLY A 85 10.03 -0.55 4.41
CA GLY A 85 10.61 -1.66 3.66
C GLY A 85 10.98 -1.33 2.22
N ASP A 86 10.23 -0.44 1.59
CA ASP A 86 10.44 0.08 0.21
C ASP A 86 10.56 -1.00 -0.87
N THR A 87 9.88 -2.15 -0.68
CA THR A 87 10.04 -3.34 -1.53
C THR A 87 9.02 -3.44 -2.67
N ALA A 88 7.84 -2.84 -2.54
CA ALA A 88 6.72 -2.91 -3.48
C ALA A 88 6.24 -4.34 -3.82
N GLN A 89 6.42 -5.31 -2.92
CA GLN A 89 6.17 -6.74 -3.16
C GLN A 89 4.84 -7.23 -2.63
N VAL A 90 4.37 -6.73 -1.47
CA VAL A 90 3.22 -7.31 -0.74
C VAL A 90 1.95 -7.38 -1.59
N GLY A 91 1.61 -6.33 -2.35
CA GLY A 91 0.43 -6.34 -3.24
C GLY A 91 0.49 -7.44 -4.30
N PRO A 92 1.54 -7.48 -5.15
CA PRO A 92 1.75 -8.54 -6.13
C PRO A 92 1.78 -9.95 -5.52
N GLU A 93 2.43 -10.15 -4.38
CA GLU A 93 2.47 -11.43 -3.69
C GLU A 93 1.09 -11.87 -3.17
N ILE A 94 0.25 -10.94 -2.67
CA ILE A 94 -1.14 -11.25 -2.31
C ILE A 94 -1.89 -11.74 -3.55
N ALA A 95 -1.77 -11.06 -4.69
CA ALA A 95 -2.44 -11.47 -5.92
C ALA A 95 -2.06 -12.89 -6.33
N GLU A 96 -0.78 -13.24 -6.25
CA GLU A 96 -0.27 -14.58 -6.53
C GLU A 96 -0.85 -15.62 -5.54
N HIS A 97 -0.86 -15.33 -4.24
CA HIS A 97 -1.39 -16.24 -3.22
C HIS A 97 -2.88 -16.55 -3.38
N ILE A 98 -3.67 -15.65 -3.92
CA ILE A 98 -5.11 -15.83 -4.11
C ILE A 98 -5.52 -16.05 -5.56
N GLY A 99 -4.55 -16.04 -6.50
CA GLY A 99 -4.75 -16.34 -7.92
C GLY A 99 -5.52 -15.26 -8.67
N LEU A 100 -5.29 -13.98 -8.35
CA LEU A 100 -5.95 -12.86 -9.02
C LEU A 100 -5.05 -12.19 -10.08
N PRO A 101 -5.63 -11.74 -11.19
CA PRO A 101 -4.95 -10.82 -12.09
C PRO A 101 -4.62 -9.53 -11.36
N GLN A 102 -3.47 -8.91 -11.71
CA GLN A 102 -3.01 -7.72 -11.03
C GLN A 102 -2.50 -6.64 -11.99
N VAL A 103 -2.64 -5.39 -11.56
CA VAL A 103 -2.04 -4.23 -12.23
C VAL A 103 -1.32 -3.37 -11.19
N THR A 104 -0.04 -3.12 -11.43
CA THR A 104 0.78 -2.32 -10.51
C THR A 104 0.85 -0.86 -10.92
N TYR A 105 1.13 0.03 -9.93
CA TYR A 105 1.41 1.45 -10.12
C TYR A 105 0.28 2.26 -10.74
N ALA A 106 -0.95 1.96 -10.35
CA ALA A 106 -2.13 2.69 -10.78
C ALA A 106 -2.13 4.14 -10.24
N ILE A 107 -2.43 5.09 -11.10
CA ILE A 107 -2.66 6.52 -10.77
C ILE A 107 -4.12 6.91 -10.92
N GLU A 108 -4.84 6.25 -11.83
CA GLU A 108 -6.28 6.41 -12.04
C GLU A 108 -6.92 5.03 -12.23
N ALA A 109 -8.18 4.88 -11.82
CA ALA A 109 -8.97 3.68 -12.04
C ALA A 109 -10.44 4.06 -12.24
N GLU A 110 -11.05 3.45 -13.24
CA GLU A 110 -12.47 3.61 -13.58
C GLU A 110 -13.13 2.24 -13.66
N ALA A 111 -14.23 2.07 -12.90
CA ALA A 111 -15.01 0.85 -12.92
C ALA A 111 -15.92 0.85 -14.16
N GLU A 112 -15.90 -0.26 -14.90
CA GLU A 112 -16.86 -0.60 -15.93
C GLU A 112 -17.65 -1.85 -15.48
N GLU A 113 -18.63 -2.28 -16.21
CA GLU A 113 -19.55 -3.35 -15.80
C GLU A 113 -18.82 -4.67 -15.48
N ASP A 114 -17.84 -5.07 -16.28
CA ASP A 114 -17.16 -6.36 -16.22
C ASP A 114 -15.64 -6.26 -15.93
N ARG A 115 -15.11 -5.04 -15.84
CA ARG A 115 -13.66 -4.80 -15.74
C ARG A 115 -13.33 -3.46 -15.09
N LEU A 116 -12.09 -3.35 -14.65
CA LEU A 116 -11.49 -2.11 -14.20
C LEU A 116 -10.53 -1.58 -15.27
N VAL A 117 -10.71 -0.32 -15.66
CA VAL A 117 -9.80 0.38 -16.56
C VAL A 117 -8.85 1.24 -15.75
N ILE A 118 -7.56 1.01 -15.91
CA ILE A 118 -6.50 1.56 -15.07
C ILE A 118 -5.53 2.34 -15.93
N LYS A 119 -5.19 3.56 -15.51
CA LYS A 119 -4.02 4.27 -15.99
C LYS A 119 -2.88 4.03 -15.00
N LYS A 120 -1.82 3.39 -15.46
CA LYS A 120 -0.65 3.04 -14.68
C LYS A 120 0.58 3.81 -15.12
N GLU A 121 1.48 4.06 -14.18
CA GLU A 121 2.78 4.67 -14.41
C GLU A 121 3.78 3.62 -14.91
N VAL A 122 4.57 3.98 -15.92
CA VAL A 122 5.69 3.21 -16.46
C VAL A 122 6.88 4.13 -16.67
N GLU A 123 8.09 3.59 -16.88
CA GLU A 123 9.31 4.39 -17.02
C GLU A 123 9.21 5.46 -18.12
N ALA A 124 8.58 5.16 -19.23
CA ALA A 124 8.46 6.05 -20.39
C ALA A 124 7.16 6.90 -20.38
N GLY A 125 6.37 6.88 -19.29
CA GLY A 125 5.13 7.64 -19.20
C GLY A 125 3.97 6.85 -18.58
N PHE A 126 2.87 6.65 -19.33
CA PHE A 126 1.66 6.00 -18.81
C PHE A 126 1.10 4.99 -19.80
N GLU A 127 0.54 3.91 -19.26
CA GLU A 127 -0.21 2.93 -20.01
C GLU A 127 -1.66 2.87 -19.51
N LYS A 128 -2.60 2.58 -20.41
CA LYS A 128 -3.98 2.28 -20.08
C LYS A 128 -4.24 0.79 -20.24
N VAL A 129 -4.62 0.13 -19.16
CA VAL A 129 -4.82 -1.32 -19.07
C VAL A 129 -6.21 -1.61 -18.56
N ALA A 130 -6.88 -2.61 -19.14
CA ALA A 130 -8.13 -3.15 -18.62
C ALA A 130 -7.88 -4.52 -17.98
N VAL A 131 -8.51 -4.77 -16.84
CA VAL A 131 -8.43 -6.03 -16.10
C VAL A 131 -9.82 -6.46 -15.65
N SER A 132 -10.16 -7.74 -15.84
CA SER A 132 -11.44 -8.29 -15.41
C SER A 132 -11.54 -8.46 -13.91
N TYR A 133 -12.71 -8.40 -13.34
CA TYR A 133 -12.97 -8.71 -11.93
C TYR A 133 -12.96 -10.23 -11.69
N PRO A 134 -12.58 -10.69 -10.48
CA PRO A 134 -11.92 -9.93 -9.43
C PRO A 134 -10.45 -9.65 -9.75
N CYS A 135 -9.91 -8.53 -9.25
CA CYS A 135 -8.52 -8.15 -9.51
C CYS A 135 -7.87 -7.43 -8.32
N LEU A 136 -6.53 -7.39 -8.33
CA LEU A 136 -5.75 -6.62 -7.37
C LEU A 136 -4.99 -5.51 -8.10
N ILE A 137 -5.00 -4.30 -7.52
CA ILE A 137 -4.18 -3.20 -8.04
C ILE A 137 -3.32 -2.58 -6.94
N THR A 138 -2.10 -2.19 -7.30
CA THR A 138 -1.28 -1.36 -6.43
C THR A 138 -1.31 0.09 -6.91
N VAL A 139 -1.37 1.03 -5.97
CA VAL A 139 -1.60 2.45 -6.25
C VAL A 139 -0.38 3.27 -5.87
N THR A 140 0.07 4.12 -6.78
CA THR A 140 1.06 5.17 -6.54
C THR A 140 0.35 6.48 -6.14
N LYS A 141 1.10 7.58 -6.07
CA LYS A 141 0.49 8.90 -5.85
C LYS A 141 -0.45 9.23 -7.01
N PRO A 142 -1.76 9.36 -6.77
CA PRO A 142 -2.70 9.69 -7.83
C PRO A 142 -2.50 11.13 -8.32
N SER A 143 -3.03 11.42 -9.52
CA SER A 143 -2.97 12.74 -10.15
C SER A 143 -3.90 13.80 -9.51
N PHE A 144 -4.62 13.43 -8.46
CA PHE A 144 -5.61 14.27 -7.79
C PHE A 144 -5.34 14.34 -6.27
N ASP A 145 -5.81 15.41 -5.65
CA ASP A 145 -5.69 15.59 -4.21
C ASP A 145 -6.52 14.56 -3.43
N PRO A 146 -5.98 14.05 -2.31
CA PRO A 146 -6.72 13.17 -1.45
C PRO A 146 -7.92 13.87 -0.82
N ARG A 147 -8.99 13.10 -0.58
CA ARG A 147 -10.17 13.60 0.13
C ARG A 147 -9.80 13.93 1.58
N PHE A 148 -10.15 15.13 2.01
CA PHE A 148 -10.05 15.49 3.42
C PHE A 148 -11.29 15.03 4.21
N PRO A 149 -11.11 14.52 5.42
CA PRO A 149 -12.22 14.14 6.25
C PRO A 149 -12.94 15.37 6.81
N THR A 150 -14.27 15.29 6.92
CA THR A 150 -15.08 16.29 7.62
C THR A 150 -15.00 16.07 9.15
N ILE A 151 -15.40 17.07 9.94
CA ILE A 151 -15.52 16.92 11.40
C ILE A 151 -16.47 15.77 11.74
N LYS A 152 -17.61 15.69 11.04
CA LYS A 152 -18.61 14.63 11.24
C LYS A 152 -18.02 13.24 10.95
N SER A 153 -17.32 13.06 9.83
CA SER A 153 -16.72 11.76 9.49
C SER A 153 -15.58 11.37 10.43
N LYS A 154 -14.75 12.33 10.88
CA LYS A 154 -13.75 12.07 11.92
C LYS A 154 -14.37 11.59 13.23
N MET A 155 -15.46 12.24 13.67
CA MET A 155 -16.16 11.82 14.90
C MET A 155 -16.80 10.43 14.74
N ALA A 156 -17.37 10.13 13.60
CA ALA A 156 -17.90 8.80 13.30
C ALA A 156 -16.81 7.74 13.28
N ALA A 157 -15.69 7.98 12.58
CA ALA A 157 -14.56 7.08 12.53
C ALA A 157 -13.93 6.81 13.90
N LYS A 158 -13.89 7.83 14.78
CA LYS A 158 -13.40 7.66 16.16
C LYS A 158 -14.26 6.71 16.99
N LYS A 159 -15.58 6.64 16.72
CA LYS A 159 -16.54 5.77 17.40
C LYS A 159 -16.74 4.43 16.69
N ALA A 160 -16.27 4.29 15.46
CA ALA A 160 -16.42 3.07 14.68
C ALA A 160 -15.73 1.89 15.36
N GLU A 161 -16.34 0.73 15.28
CA GLU A 161 -15.73 -0.52 15.71
C GLU A 161 -14.63 -0.92 14.73
N ILE A 162 -13.48 -1.31 15.25
CA ILE A 162 -12.41 -1.95 14.51
C ILE A 162 -12.38 -3.41 14.89
N ASN A 163 -12.73 -4.28 13.97
CA ASN A 163 -12.73 -5.71 14.22
C ASN A 163 -11.28 -6.22 14.20
N VAL A 164 -10.91 -7.02 15.18
CA VAL A 164 -9.58 -7.64 15.23
C VAL A 164 -9.69 -9.08 14.74
N LEU A 165 -8.87 -9.42 13.75
CA LEU A 165 -8.63 -10.80 13.33
C LEU A 165 -7.34 -11.27 13.99
N ALA A 166 -7.48 -12.07 15.03
CA ALA A 166 -6.35 -12.69 15.73
C ALA A 166 -5.90 -13.96 15.00
N TYR A 167 -4.77 -14.53 15.41
CA TYR A 167 -4.28 -15.80 14.88
C TYR A 167 -5.34 -16.91 14.93
N ALA A 168 -6.06 -17.04 16.05
CA ALA A 168 -7.11 -18.07 16.22
C ALA A 168 -8.26 -17.94 15.20
N ASP A 169 -8.54 -16.76 14.68
CA ASP A 169 -9.59 -16.53 13.67
C ASP A 169 -9.17 -17.00 12.27
N LEU A 170 -7.87 -17.14 12.05
CA LEU A 170 -7.25 -17.46 10.76
C LEU A 170 -6.58 -18.83 10.73
N GLU A 171 -6.33 -19.44 11.91
CA GLU A 171 -5.53 -20.67 12.08
C GLU A 171 -6.00 -21.82 11.19
N ALA A 172 -7.30 -22.01 11.04
CA ALA A 172 -7.87 -23.14 10.28
C ALA A 172 -7.48 -23.13 8.78
N GLY A 173 -7.15 -21.96 8.23
CA GLY A 173 -6.74 -21.78 6.83
C GLY A 173 -5.28 -21.39 6.64
N MET A 174 -4.44 -21.47 7.70
CA MET A 174 -3.10 -20.90 7.71
C MET A 174 -2.03 -21.96 8.00
N ASP A 175 -0.96 -21.97 7.20
CA ASP A 175 0.23 -22.79 7.45
C ASP A 175 1.19 -22.01 8.37
N ASN A 176 1.44 -22.57 9.55
CA ASN A 176 2.30 -21.97 10.58
C ASN A 176 3.78 -21.88 10.21
N GLU A 177 4.21 -22.65 9.21
CA GLU A 177 5.59 -22.56 8.70
C GLU A 177 5.80 -21.34 7.80
N ARG A 178 4.72 -20.64 7.39
CA ARG A 178 4.72 -19.53 6.45
C ARG A 178 4.43 -18.17 7.09
N ILE A 179 4.36 -18.09 8.42
CA ILE A 179 4.05 -16.85 9.14
C ILE A 179 5.18 -16.42 10.06
N GLY A 180 5.18 -15.14 10.44
CA GLY A 180 6.11 -14.56 11.39
C GLY A 180 7.57 -14.71 10.96
N LEU A 181 8.45 -14.73 11.94
CA LEU A 181 9.90 -14.94 11.73
C LEU A 181 10.23 -16.29 11.08
N LYS A 182 9.40 -17.30 11.28
CA LYS A 182 9.62 -18.66 10.75
C LYS A 182 9.36 -18.71 9.26
N GLY A 183 8.27 -18.06 8.82
CA GLY A 183 7.89 -17.97 7.41
C GLY A 183 8.64 -16.90 6.61
N SER A 184 9.57 -16.17 7.24
CA SER A 184 10.29 -15.05 6.64
C SER A 184 11.69 -15.47 6.17
N PRO A 185 11.95 -15.59 4.85
CA PRO A 185 13.29 -15.81 4.31
C PRO A 185 14.26 -14.65 4.61
N THR A 186 13.76 -13.43 4.79
CA THR A 186 14.59 -12.27 5.12
C THR A 186 14.48 -11.91 6.61
N LYS A 187 15.59 -11.44 7.19
CA LYS A 187 15.64 -11.06 8.61
C LYS A 187 16.39 -9.74 8.77
N VAL A 188 15.77 -8.81 9.52
CA VAL A 188 16.43 -7.55 9.88
C VAL A 188 17.61 -7.83 10.80
N LYS A 189 18.82 -7.50 10.35
CA LYS A 189 20.04 -7.65 11.16
C LYS A 189 20.30 -6.43 12.04
N LYS A 190 20.02 -5.23 11.53
CA LYS A 190 20.31 -3.96 12.20
C LYS A 190 19.43 -2.85 11.65
N THR A 191 18.87 -2.05 12.53
CA THR A 191 18.23 -0.77 12.19
C THR A 191 19.14 0.38 12.64
N PHE A 192 19.21 1.44 11.85
CA PHE A 192 19.96 2.64 12.19
C PHE A 192 19.33 3.86 11.54
N THR A 193 19.52 5.01 12.17
CA THR A 193 19.18 6.28 11.56
C THR A 193 20.33 6.72 10.67
N PRO A 194 20.09 7.00 9.37
CA PRO A 194 21.13 7.51 8.49
C PRO A 194 21.69 8.83 9.04
N GLU A 195 23.01 9.01 8.90
CA GLU A 195 23.60 10.31 9.22
C GLU A 195 23.04 11.38 8.29
N VAL A 196 22.58 12.48 8.88
CA VAL A 196 22.10 13.63 8.11
C VAL A 196 23.30 14.26 7.43
N LYS A 197 23.36 14.20 6.10
CA LYS A 197 24.37 14.92 5.33
C LYS A 197 24.14 16.44 5.53
N THR A 198 24.97 17.05 6.33
CA THR A 198 24.86 18.49 6.67
C THR A 198 25.62 19.42 5.73
N SER A 199 26.50 18.88 4.90
CA SER A 199 27.33 19.65 3.98
C SER A 199 27.03 19.30 2.53
N GLY A 200 26.58 20.28 1.79
CA GLY A 200 26.64 20.27 0.33
C GLY A 200 27.72 21.26 -0.15
N VAL A 201 28.14 21.16 -1.39
CA VAL A 201 28.98 22.17 -2.04
C VAL A 201 28.09 23.35 -2.45
N LYS A 202 28.37 24.53 -1.91
CA LYS A 202 27.73 25.78 -2.35
C LYS A 202 28.60 26.39 -3.43
N ILE A 203 28.07 26.48 -4.64
CA ILE A 203 28.71 27.17 -5.77
C ILE A 203 28.25 28.62 -5.72
N ASN A 204 29.20 29.55 -5.61
CA ASN A 204 28.89 30.97 -5.47
C ASN A 204 29.86 31.76 -6.37
N GLU A 205 29.62 31.70 -7.65
CA GLU A 205 30.42 32.36 -8.69
C GLU A 205 29.80 33.69 -9.09
N PRO A 206 30.60 34.64 -9.63
CA PRO A 206 30.14 35.96 -10.03
C PRO A 206 29.08 35.95 -11.12
N THR A 207 29.13 34.97 -12.03
CA THR A 207 28.19 34.83 -13.13
C THR A 207 27.50 33.45 -13.11
N SER A 208 26.32 33.38 -13.71
CA SER A 208 25.59 32.13 -13.86
C SER A 208 26.34 31.10 -14.74
N GLU A 209 27.11 31.59 -15.72
CA GLU A 209 27.89 30.77 -16.63
C GLU A 209 29.03 30.06 -15.88
N GLU A 210 29.81 30.82 -15.09
CA GLU A 210 30.88 30.25 -14.25
C GLU A 210 30.34 29.27 -13.23
N GLY A 211 29.17 29.56 -12.64
CA GLY A 211 28.47 28.65 -11.72
C GLY A 211 28.05 27.35 -12.39
N ALA A 212 27.53 27.41 -13.62
CA ALA A 212 27.16 26.26 -14.42
C ALA A 212 28.35 25.40 -14.83
N GLU A 213 29.45 26.00 -15.26
CA GLU A 213 30.70 25.30 -15.62
C GLU A 213 31.27 24.57 -14.42
N LYS A 214 31.28 25.18 -13.24
CA LYS A 214 31.76 24.57 -12.02
C LYS A 214 30.88 23.40 -11.57
N LEU A 215 29.55 23.55 -11.64
CA LEU A 215 28.63 22.44 -11.37
C LEU A 215 28.87 21.29 -12.33
N PHE A 216 29.00 21.57 -13.63
CA PHE A 216 29.26 20.54 -14.63
C PHE A 216 30.58 19.81 -14.38
N ALA A 217 31.65 20.53 -14.02
CA ALA A 217 32.94 19.91 -13.69
C ALA A 217 32.83 18.95 -12.48
N ILE A 218 32.09 19.34 -11.42
CA ILE A 218 31.88 18.49 -10.24
C ILE A 218 31.07 17.23 -10.63
N LEU A 219 30.01 17.38 -11.43
CA LEU A 219 29.19 16.25 -11.86
C LEU A 219 29.96 15.27 -12.77
N CYS A 220 30.89 15.77 -13.60
CA CYS A 220 31.77 14.92 -14.39
C CYS A 220 32.80 14.17 -13.50
N GLU A 221 33.36 14.84 -12.47
CA GLU A 221 34.27 14.21 -11.51
C GLU A 221 33.59 13.11 -10.73
N ASP A 222 32.34 13.35 -10.30
CA ASP A 222 31.48 12.37 -9.60
C ASP A 222 30.90 11.29 -10.52
N LYS A 223 31.24 11.28 -11.83
CA LYS A 223 30.79 10.31 -12.84
C LYS A 223 29.27 10.20 -12.94
N VAL A 224 28.58 11.32 -12.83
CA VAL A 224 27.11 11.42 -13.02
C VAL A 224 26.75 11.46 -14.50
N PHE A 225 27.72 11.87 -15.36
CA PHE A 225 27.66 11.87 -16.81
C PHE A 225 28.81 11.04 -17.39
#